data_063ac44142035490e1c71dee98dbf127
#
_entry.id   063ac44142035490e1c71dee98dbf127
#
_cell.length_a   1.000
_cell.length_b   1.000
_cell.length_c   1.000
_cell.angle_alpha   90.00
_cell.angle_beta   90.00
_cell.angle_gamma   90.00
#
_symmetry.space_group_name_H-M   'P 1'
#
loop_
_entity.id
_entity.type
_entity.pdbx_description
1 polymer ?
#
loop_
_entity_poly.entity_id
_entity_poly.type
_entity_poly.pdbx_seq_one_letter_code
_entity_poly.pdbx_strand_id
1 'polypeptide(L)'
;MCGVIGVMANSPVNQLIYDALLLLQHRGQDAAGMTTNQGQRFCMHKGKGMVRDVFRTRNMRDLHGNMGIGHVRYPTAGAVDSVEEAQPFYVNAPYGITLAHNGNLTNTDEVRDELFRLDRRHINTGSDSEVLLNVLAHELDISIHEEEAAVALTYQHFFSAMRRVNARIKGAYACVGMAAGLSVFGFRDPNGIRPLVLGQRQSKD
;
A
#
# COMPACT_ATOMS: atom_id res chain seq x y z
N MET A 1 -4.07 5.62 15.09
CA MET A 1 -3.81 4.39 14.29
C MET A 1 -4.49 4.55 12.95
N CYS A 2 -3.77 4.29 11.86
CA CYS A 2 -4.30 4.44 10.50
C CYS A 2 -5.43 3.45 10.17
N GLY A 3 -6.23 3.76 9.15
CA GLY A 3 -7.17 2.84 8.54
C GLY A 3 -6.70 2.47 7.13
N VAL A 4 -6.77 1.20 6.79
CA VAL A 4 -6.42 0.67 5.47
C VAL A 4 -7.55 -0.16 4.91
N ILE A 5 -7.74 -0.14 3.60
CA ILE A 5 -8.69 -0.99 2.88
C ILE A 5 -8.14 -1.35 1.51
N GLY A 6 -8.38 -2.59 1.09
CA GLY A 6 -8.18 -3.05 -0.28
C GLY A 6 -9.44 -3.71 -0.81
N VAL A 7 -9.78 -3.45 -2.06
CA VAL A 7 -11.00 -3.96 -2.70
C VAL A 7 -10.69 -4.44 -4.12
N MET A 8 -11.24 -5.58 -4.47
CA MET A 8 -11.30 -6.09 -5.83
C MET A 8 -12.74 -6.52 -6.14
N ALA A 9 -13.31 -6.07 -7.25
CA ALA A 9 -14.69 -6.33 -7.61
C ALA A 9 -14.88 -6.46 -9.13
N ASN A 10 -16.08 -6.84 -9.57
CA ASN A 10 -16.43 -6.87 -10.99
C ASN A 10 -16.92 -5.50 -11.53
N SER A 11 -17.02 -4.50 -10.67
CA SER A 11 -17.46 -3.13 -10.97
C SER A 11 -16.47 -2.11 -10.41
N PRO A 12 -16.56 -0.82 -10.79
CA PRO A 12 -15.70 0.23 -10.26
C PRO A 12 -15.74 0.29 -8.72
N VAL A 13 -14.55 0.38 -8.09
CA VAL A 13 -14.39 0.26 -6.63
C VAL A 13 -14.23 1.60 -5.91
N ASN A 14 -14.07 2.70 -6.64
CA ASN A 14 -13.77 4.01 -6.06
C ASN A 14 -14.82 4.45 -5.00
N GLN A 15 -16.11 4.30 -5.31
CA GLN A 15 -17.17 4.67 -4.35
C GLN A 15 -17.16 3.76 -3.12
N LEU A 16 -16.98 2.46 -3.30
CA LEU A 16 -16.92 1.51 -2.19
C LEU A 16 -15.73 1.81 -1.25
N ILE A 17 -14.57 2.15 -1.83
CA ILE A 17 -13.40 2.53 -1.04
C ILE A 17 -13.65 3.87 -0.32
N TYR A 18 -14.25 4.85 -0.99
CA TYR A 18 -14.62 6.12 -0.38
C TYR A 18 -15.53 5.93 0.85
N ASP A 19 -16.60 5.16 0.71
CA ASP A 19 -17.54 4.88 1.79
C ASP A 19 -16.86 4.15 2.96
N ALA A 20 -15.99 3.20 2.65
CA ALA A 20 -15.21 2.49 3.66
C ALA A 20 -14.20 3.40 4.38
N LEU A 21 -13.55 4.33 3.66
CA LEU A 21 -12.66 5.31 4.28
C LEU A 21 -13.43 6.29 5.20
N LEU A 22 -14.67 6.65 4.87
CA LEU A 22 -15.53 7.42 5.76
C LEU A 22 -15.82 6.66 7.07
N LEU A 23 -16.08 5.35 6.99
CA LEU A 23 -16.27 4.50 8.17
C LEU A 23 -14.97 4.36 8.98
N LEU A 24 -13.83 4.34 8.32
CA LEU A 24 -12.50 4.27 8.94
C LEU A 24 -11.97 5.64 9.41
N GLN A 25 -12.68 6.74 9.15
CA GLN A 25 -12.23 8.11 9.44
C GLN A 25 -11.85 8.33 10.91
N HIS A 26 -12.52 7.64 11.84
CA HIS A 26 -12.19 7.69 13.27
C HIS A 26 -10.77 7.18 13.59
N ARG A 27 -10.14 6.44 12.67
CA ARG A 27 -8.77 5.92 12.81
C ARG A 27 -7.70 6.89 12.32
N GLY A 28 -8.05 7.89 11.50
CA GLY A 28 -7.10 8.87 11.01
C GLY A 28 -7.80 10.05 10.34
N GLN A 29 -7.37 11.29 10.67
CA GLN A 29 -8.01 12.52 10.23
C GLN A 29 -7.00 13.53 9.62
N ASP A 30 -5.73 13.14 9.53
CA ASP A 30 -4.64 13.99 9.06
C ASP A 30 -4.55 14.04 7.54
N ALA A 31 -4.63 12.89 6.91
CA ALA A 31 -4.59 12.76 5.45
C ALA A 31 -5.43 11.55 5.00
N ALA A 32 -5.86 11.58 3.75
CA ALA A 32 -6.52 10.46 3.10
C ALA A 32 -5.95 10.25 1.69
N GLY A 33 -5.97 9.01 1.22
CA GLY A 33 -5.54 8.68 -0.13
C GLY A 33 -6.19 7.41 -0.65
N MET A 34 -6.29 7.34 -1.97
CA MET A 34 -6.81 6.20 -2.70
C MET A 34 -6.01 5.99 -3.97
N THR A 35 -5.75 4.74 -4.28
CA THR A 35 -5.25 4.32 -5.60
C THR A 35 -6.17 3.28 -6.16
N THR A 36 -6.58 3.44 -7.40
CA THR A 36 -7.33 2.44 -8.17
C THR A 36 -6.50 1.95 -9.35
N ASN A 37 -6.85 0.80 -9.88
CA ASN A 37 -6.16 0.19 -11.02
C ASN A 37 -7.13 -0.12 -12.15
N GLN A 38 -6.79 0.37 -13.33
CA GLN A 38 -7.46 0.06 -14.59
C GLN A 38 -6.46 -0.59 -15.56
N GLY A 39 -6.53 -1.91 -15.69
CA GLY A 39 -5.54 -2.66 -16.46
C GLY A 39 -4.15 -2.56 -15.84
N GLN A 40 -3.21 -1.93 -16.53
CA GLN A 40 -1.84 -1.72 -16.03
C GLN A 40 -1.61 -0.31 -15.49
N ARG A 41 -2.64 0.54 -15.45
CA ARG A 41 -2.51 1.94 -15.03
C ARG A 41 -3.08 2.16 -13.65
N PHE A 42 -2.28 2.77 -12.77
CA PHE A 42 -2.77 3.30 -11.50
C PHE A 42 -3.32 4.72 -11.67
N CYS A 43 -4.48 4.96 -11.05
CA CYS A 43 -5.05 6.28 -10.84
C CYS A 43 -4.96 6.55 -9.33
N MET A 44 -4.26 7.63 -8.94
CA MET A 44 -4.01 7.95 -7.53
C MET A 44 -4.45 9.37 -7.21
N HIS A 45 -5.12 9.52 -6.08
CA HIS A 45 -5.37 10.81 -5.46
C HIS A 45 -5.17 10.72 -3.96
N LYS A 46 -4.44 11.67 -3.38
CA LYS A 46 -4.19 11.77 -1.96
C LYS A 46 -4.01 13.23 -1.55
N GLY A 47 -4.29 13.54 -0.30
CA GLY A 47 -4.17 14.88 0.22
C GLY A 47 -4.32 14.93 1.73
N LYS A 48 -4.05 16.13 2.29
CA LYS A 48 -4.26 16.44 3.71
C LYS A 48 -5.74 16.68 4.00
N GLY A 49 -6.16 16.27 5.17
CA GLY A 49 -7.52 16.47 5.64
C GLY A 49 -8.36 15.20 5.66
N MET A 50 -9.63 15.39 5.93
CA MET A 50 -10.62 14.32 6.02
C MET A 50 -11.00 13.78 4.64
N VAL A 51 -11.53 12.57 4.58
CA VAL A 51 -11.95 11.91 3.34
C VAL A 51 -12.84 12.81 2.48
N ARG A 52 -13.79 13.53 3.08
CA ARG A 52 -14.70 14.44 2.37
C ARG A 52 -14.00 15.64 1.75
N ASP A 53 -12.91 16.09 2.35
CA ASP A 53 -12.16 17.26 1.88
C ASP A 53 -11.20 16.89 0.75
N VAL A 54 -10.60 15.70 0.84
CA VAL A 54 -9.64 15.18 -0.12
C VAL A 54 -10.34 14.68 -1.39
N PHE A 55 -11.42 13.90 -1.25
CA PHE A 55 -12.10 13.29 -2.39
C PHE A 55 -13.35 14.05 -2.80
N ARG A 56 -13.18 15.02 -3.70
CA ARG A 56 -14.29 15.73 -4.33
C ARG A 56 -14.73 15.03 -5.61
N THR A 57 -15.90 15.38 -6.13
CA THR A 57 -16.49 14.75 -7.32
C THR A 57 -15.51 14.63 -8.50
N ARG A 58 -14.71 15.68 -8.75
CA ARG A 58 -13.69 15.66 -9.82
C ARG A 58 -12.63 14.57 -9.59
N ASN A 59 -12.14 14.44 -8.34
CA ASN A 59 -11.11 13.46 -7.99
C ASN A 59 -11.66 12.03 -8.11
N MET A 60 -12.89 11.82 -7.67
CA MET A 60 -13.55 10.51 -7.76
C MET A 60 -13.78 10.06 -9.20
N ARG A 61 -13.99 11.01 -10.13
CA ARG A 61 -14.14 10.69 -11.57
C ARG A 61 -12.84 10.19 -12.21
N ASP A 62 -11.70 10.59 -11.69
CA ASP A 62 -10.39 10.19 -12.23
C ASP A 62 -9.89 8.85 -11.66
N LEU A 63 -10.54 8.35 -10.60
CA LEU A 63 -10.19 7.10 -9.93
C LEU A 63 -10.95 5.91 -10.56
N HIS A 64 -10.49 5.50 -11.74
CA HIS A 64 -11.10 4.41 -12.50
C HIS A 64 -10.53 3.04 -12.09
N GLY A 65 -11.32 1.99 -12.26
CA GLY A 65 -10.88 0.61 -12.14
C GLY A 65 -11.70 -0.21 -11.16
N ASN A 66 -11.48 -1.52 -11.21
CA ASN A 66 -12.19 -2.53 -10.44
C ASN A 66 -11.34 -3.11 -9.29
N MET A 67 -10.14 -2.60 -9.10
CA MET A 67 -9.27 -2.85 -7.96
C MET A 67 -8.82 -1.54 -7.37
N GLY A 68 -8.64 -1.48 -6.06
CA GLY A 68 -8.16 -0.27 -5.40
C GLY A 68 -7.78 -0.50 -3.96
N ILE A 69 -6.97 0.42 -3.44
CA ILE A 69 -6.61 0.51 -2.03
C ILE A 69 -6.85 1.93 -1.52
N GLY A 70 -7.13 2.04 -0.23
CA GLY A 70 -7.37 3.33 0.41
C GLY A 70 -6.74 3.39 1.81
N HIS A 71 -6.46 4.62 2.24
CA HIS A 71 -5.80 4.92 3.50
C HIS A 71 -6.38 6.17 4.15
N VAL A 72 -6.53 6.16 5.48
CA VAL A 72 -6.70 7.34 6.32
C VAL A 72 -5.56 7.38 7.35
N ARG A 73 -4.83 8.51 7.38
CA ARG A 73 -3.61 8.67 8.17
C ARG A 73 -3.92 9.22 9.55
N TYR A 74 -3.31 8.58 10.55
CA TYR A 74 -3.08 9.15 11.87
C TYR A 74 -1.58 9.44 11.99
N PRO A 75 -1.13 10.68 12.25
CA PRO A 75 0.29 11.00 12.30
C PRO A 75 0.96 10.28 13.46
N THR A 76 1.95 9.45 13.17
CA THR A 76 2.72 8.70 14.19
C THR A 76 4.20 9.01 14.13
N ALA A 77 4.75 9.23 12.95
CA ALA A 77 6.13 9.59 12.68
C ALA A 77 6.19 10.45 11.41
N GLY A 78 7.25 11.24 11.26
CA GLY A 78 7.46 12.10 10.12
C GLY A 78 6.92 13.53 10.30
N ALA A 79 7.05 14.35 9.27
CA ALA A 79 6.58 15.73 9.28
C ALA A 79 5.04 15.76 9.20
N VAL A 80 4.42 16.30 10.24
CA VAL A 80 2.94 16.44 10.34
C VAL A 80 2.37 17.24 9.18
N ASP A 81 3.19 18.04 8.50
CA ASP A 81 2.76 18.97 7.46
C ASP A 81 3.07 18.53 6.02
N SER A 82 3.62 17.33 5.80
CA SER A 82 4.00 16.86 4.46
C SER A 82 2.88 16.07 3.77
N VAL A 83 2.42 16.55 2.61
CA VAL A 83 1.51 15.82 1.70
C VAL A 83 2.18 14.58 1.12
N GLU A 84 3.50 14.61 0.99
CA GLU A 84 4.30 13.51 0.45
C GLU A 84 4.16 12.24 1.30
N GLU A 85 3.95 12.40 2.61
CA GLU A 85 3.75 11.29 3.54
C GLU A 85 2.32 10.72 3.54
N ALA A 86 1.39 11.35 2.81
CA ALA A 86 0.08 10.75 2.61
C ALA A 86 0.20 9.45 1.80
N GLN A 87 -0.52 8.43 2.24
CA GLN A 87 -0.55 7.12 1.59
C GLN A 87 -1.79 6.98 0.70
N PRO A 88 -1.78 6.07 -0.30
CA PRO A 88 -0.76 5.05 -0.60
C PRO A 88 0.54 5.61 -1.17
N PHE A 89 1.65 4.88 -0.95
CA PHE A 89 2.91 5.09 -1.66
C PHE A 89 2.96 4.27 -2.94
N TYR A 90 3.85 4.66 -3.86
CA TYR A 90 4.02 4.01 -5.16
C TYR A 90 5.50 3.87 -5.51
N VAL A 91 5.87 2.73 -6.09
CA VAL A 91 7.14 2.50 -6.77
C VAL A 91 6.88 1.90 -8.16
N ASN A 92 7.69 2.27 -9.14
CA ASN A 92 7.51 1.85 -10.53
C ASN A 92 8.14 0.48 -10.85
N ALA A 93 9.07 0.00 -10.04
CA ALA A 93 9.80 -1.25 -10.27
C ALA A 93 9.78 -2.13 -9.02
N PRO A 94 9.68 -3.49 -9.20
CA PRO A 94 9.26 -4.17 -10.42
C PRO A 94 7.74 -4.08 -10.63
N TYR A 95 7.27 -4.00 -11.85
CA TYR A 95 5.85 -4.05 -12.27
C TYR A 95 4.90 -2.96 -11.72
N GLY A 96 5.40 -1.90 -11.09
CA GLY A 96 4.55 -0.92 -10.42
C GLY A 96 3.80 -1.49 -9.21
N ILE A 97 4.13 -0.99 -8.03
CA ILE A 97 3.52 -1.44 -6.77
C ILE A 97 3.03 -0.22 -6.00
N THR A 98 1.83 -0.33 -5.43
CA THR A 98 1.31 0.66 -4.48
C THR A 98 0.95 -0.01 -3.16
N LEU A 99 1.18 0.71 -2.05
CA LEU A 99 1.03 0.17 -0.70
C LEU A 99 0.43 1.20 0.26
N ALA A 100 -0.50 0.74 1.08
CA ALA A 100 -1.00 1.43 2.26
C ALA A 100 -0.69 0.61 3.52
N HIS A 101 -0.20 1.26 4.55
CA HIS A 101 0.34 0.65 5.76
C HIS A 101 -0.32 1.22 7.02
N ASN A 102 -0.70 0.34 7.93
CA ASN A 102 -1.11 0.66 9.29
C ASN A 102 -0.17 -0.02 10.27
N GLY A 103 0.72 0.74 10.87
CA GLY A 103 1.69 0.19 11.81
C GLY A 103 2.81 1.15 12.16
N ASN A 104 3.89 0.58 12.65
CA ASN A 104 5.14 1.26 12.91
C ASN A 104 6.29 0.27 12.84
N LEU A 105 7.34 0.61 12.12
CA LEU A 105 8.59 -0.14 12.08
C LEU A 105 9.54 0.37 13.16
N THR A 106 10.26 -0.54 13.79
CA THR A 106 11.20 -0.21 14.87
C THR A 106 12.64 -0.09 14.40
N ASN A 107 12.93 -0.56 13.18
CA ASN A 107 14.27 -0.52 12.57
C ASN A 107 14.32 0.29 11.26
N THR A 108 13.49 1.32 11.15
CA THR A 108 13.33 2.12 9.93
C THR A 108 14.65 2.72 9.43
N ASP A 109 15.45 3.32 10.34
CA ASP A 109 16.69 4.00 9.95
C ASP A 109 17.76 3.01 9.48
N GLU A 110 17.88 1.86 10.16
CA GLU A 110 18.77 0.77 9.77
C GLU A 110 18.44 0.28 8.37
N VAL A 111 17.16 -0.02 8.13
CA VAL A 111 16.69 -0.54 6.83
C VAL A 111 16.79 0.53 5.72
N ARG A 112 16.56 1.80 6.03
CA ARG A 112 16.75 2.91 5.09
C ARG A 112 18.20 3.00 4.61
N ASP A 113 19.15 2.87 5.53
CA ASP A 113 20.58 2.86 5.22
C ASP A 113 20.97 1.66 4.36
N GLU A 114 20.42 0.48 4.63
CA GLU A 114 20.61 -0.71 3.80
C GLU A 114 20.06 -0.50 2.38
N LEU A 115 18.82 -0.03 2.25
CA LEU A 115 18.20 0.26 0.96
C LEU A 115 19.04 1.22 0.12
N PHE A 116 19.59 2.26 0.73
CA PHE A 116 20.43 3.23 0.03
C PHE A 116 21.77 2.62 -0.41
N ARG A 117 22.48 1.94 0.49
CA ARG A 117 23.85 1.48 0.26
C ARG A 117 23.91 0.19 -0.57
N LEU A 118 23.03 -0.77 -0.27
CA LEU A 118 23.07 -2.12 -0.85
C LEU A 118 22.09 -2.25 -2.00
N ASP A 119 20.84 -1.85 -1.80
CA ASP A 119 19.77 -2.03 -2.78
C ASP A 119 19.69 -0.87 -3.77
N ARG A 120 20.47 0.22 -3.54
CA ARG A 120 20.53 1.43 -4.38
C ARG A 120 19.16 2.08 -4.59
N ARG A 121 18.33 2.06 -3.56
CA ARG A 121 17.00 2.67 -3.55
C ARG A 121 17.00 3.93 -2.72
N HIS A 122 16.49 5.01 -3.29
CA HIS A 122 16.31 6.28 -2.59
C HIS A 122 14.94 6.32 -1.92
N ILE A 123 14.90 6.80 -0.67
CA ILE A 123 13.68 7.05 0.10
C ILE A 123 13.51 8.56 0.21
N ASN A 124 12.38 9.06 -0.26
CA ASN A 124 12.14 10.50 -0.38
C ASN A 124 11.54 11.13 0.90
N THR A 125 10.83 10.33 1.72
CA THR A 125 10.12 10.83 2.92
C THR A 125 10.69 10.27 4.22
N GLY A 126 10.24 10.81 5.35
CA GLY A 126 10.50 10.25 6.69
C GLY A 126 9.67 9.02 7.02
N SER A 127 8.74 8.60 6.14
CA SER A 127 7.78 7.56 6.41
C SER A 127 8.39 6.15 6.39
N ASP A 128 8.12 5.38 7.43
CA ASP A 128 8.42 3.95 7.49
C ASP A 128 7.67 3.14 6.41
N SER A 129 6.53 3.64 5.97
CA SER A 129 5.71 3.03 4.92
C SER A 129 6.39 3.05 3.55
N GLU A 130 7.14 4.11 3.22
CA GLU A 130 7.94 4.19 2.01
C GLU A 130 9.14 3.22 2.08
N VAL A 131 9.76 3.10 3.25
CA VAL A 131 10.82 2.12 3.49
C VAL A 131 10.29 0.70 3.29
N LEU A 132 9.16 0.36 3.91
CA LEU A 132 8.51 -0.95 3.77
C LEU A 132 8.19 -1.29 2.30
N LEU A 133 7.63 -0.34 1.56
CA LEU A 133 7.33 -0.53 0.14
C LEU A 133 8.59 -0.80 -0.69
N ASN A 134 9.67 -0.08 -0.43
CA ASN A 134 10.92 -0.26 -1.14
C ASN A 134 11.63 -1.58 -0.80
N VAL A 135 11.55 -2.05 0.44
CA VAL A 135 11.99 -3.40 0.81
C VAL A 135 11.18 -4.45 0.06
N LEU A 136 9.84 -4.35 0.08
CA LEU A 136 8.98 -5.29 -0.67
C LEU A 136 9.32 -5.31 -2.16
N ALA A 137 9.50 -4.14 -2.76
CA ALA A 137 9.85 -4.02 -4.17
C ALA A 137 11.21 -4.66 -4.50
N HIS A 138 12.21 -4.48 -3.63
CA HIS A 138 13.52 -5.10 -3.80
C HIS A 138 13.46 -6.62 -3.67
N GLU A 139 12.82 -7.13 -2.63
CA GLU A 139 12.70 -8.56 -2.37
C GLU A 139 11.85 -9.27 -3.44
N LEU A 140 10.88 -8.55 -4.01
CA LEU A 140 10.08 -9.07 -5.11
C LEU A 140 10.90 -9.16 -6.40
N ASP A 141 11.73 -8.16 -6.68
CA ASP A 141 12.65 -8.15 -7.80
C ASP A 141 13.64 -9.34 -7.75
N ILE A 142 14.22 -9.60 -6.58
CA ILE A 142 15.05 -10.79 -6.34
C ILE A 142 14.25 -12.06 -6.61
N SER A 143 13.01 -12.17 -6.09
CA SER A 143 12.19 -13.38 -6.27
C SER A 143 11.89 -13.69 -7.73
N ILE A 144 11.74 -12.65 -8.56
CA ILE A 144 11.49 -12.80 -9.99
C ILE A 144 12.76 -13.27 -10.70
N HIS A 145 13.92 -12.70 -10.35
CA HIS A 145 15.20 -13.07 -10.98
C HIS A 145 15.70 -14.46 -10.57
N GLU A 146 15.31 -14.99 -9.42
CA GLU A 146 15.62 -16.36 -9.00
C GLU A 146 14.95 -17.43 -9.88
N GLU A 147 13.86 -17.06 -10.55
CA GLU A 147 13.13 -17.94 -11.48
C GLU A 147 13.48 -17.55 -12.93
N GLU A 148 14.53 -18.16 -13.50
CA GLU A 148 15.08 -17.83 -14.84
C GLU A 148 14.04 -17.83 -15.98
N ALA A 149 12.92 -18.52 -15.81
CA ALA A 149 11.85 -18.63 -16.79
C ALA A 149 10.62 -17.74 -16.48
N ALA A 150 10.68 -16.89 -15.46
CA ALA A 150 9.53 -16.09 -15.07
C ALA A 150 9.23 -14.98 -16.09
N VAL A 151 8.18 -15.18 -16.88
CA VAL A 151 7.68 -14.20 -17.85
C VAL A 151 6.72 -13.20 -17.18
N ALA A 152 6.12 -13.55 -16.05
CA ALA A 152 5.12 -12.74 -15.36
C ALA A 152 5.20 -12.88 -13.84
N LEU A 153 4.80 -11.82 -13.15
CA LEU A 153 4.67 -11.80 -11.70
C LEU A 153 3.57 -12.77 -11.24
N THR A 154 3.90 -13.63 -10.26
CA THR A 154 2.99 -14.61 -9.68
C THR A 154 2.83 -14.41 -8.17
N TYR A 155 1.80 -15.04 -7.58
CA TYR A 155 1.63 -15.04 -6.12
C TYR A 155 2.78 -15.75 -5.38
N GLN A 156 3.46 -16.70 -6.04
CA GLN A 156 4.61 -17.41 -5.47
C GLN A 156 5.79 -16.47 -5.25
N HIS A 157 6.04 -15.55 -6.19
CA HIS A 157 7.04 -14.48 -6.02
C HIS A 157 6.72 -13.61 -4.81
N PHE A 158 5.45 -13.27 -4.58
CA PHE A 158 5.04 -12.53 -3.39
C PHE A 158 5.32 -13.31 -2.10
N PHE A 159 5.00 -14.60 -2.04
CA PHE A 159 5.27 -15.40 -0.84
C PHE A 159 6.77 -15.54 -0.56
N SER A 160 7.58 -15.71 -1.60
CA SER A 160 9.04 -15.74 -1.48
C SER A 160 9.59 -14.41 -0.99
N ALA A 161 9.16 -13.30 -1.61
CA ALA A 161 9.53 -11.95 -1.20
C ALA A 161 9.12 -11.67 0.26
N MET A 162 7.91 -12.03 0.66
CA MET A 162 7.42 -11.78 2.02
C MET A 162 8.22 -12.49 3.11
N ARG A 163 8.77 -13.67 2.85
CA ARG A 163 9.68 -14.33 3.80
C ARG A 163 10.91 -13.45 4.06
N ARG A 164 11.49 -12.87 3.02
CA ARG A 164 12.66 -11.98 3.11
C ARG A 164 12.30 -10.63 3.72
N VAL A 165 11.17 -10.05 3.36
CA VAL A 165 10.63 -8.83 3.99
C VAL A 165 10.51 -9.02 5.51
N ASN A 166 9.89 -10.12 5.95
CA ASN A 166 9.72 -10.41 7.38
C ASN A 166 11.05 -10.64 8.12
N ALA A 167 12.10 -11.08 7.43
CA ALA A 167 13.44 -11.22 8.02
C ALA A 167 14.15 -9.86 8.19
N ARG A 168 13.91 -8.91 7.30
CA ARG A 168 14.54 -7.57 7.31
C ARG A 168 13.81 -6.57 8.21
N ILE A 169 12.49 -6.63 8.27
CA ILE A 169 11.64 -5.62 8.90
C ILE A 169 11.23 -6.05 10.30
N LYS A 170 11.38 -5.15 11.27
CA LYS A 170 10.95 -5.32 12.65
C LYS A 170 9.86 -4.29 12.98
N GLY A 171 8.82 -4.75 13.68
CA GLY A 171 7.72 -3.87 14.10
C GLY A 171 6.36 -4.54 13.99
N ALA A 172 5.32 -3.72 14.11
CA ALA A 172 3.93 -4.16 14.02
C ALA A 172 3.29 -3.49 12.80
N TYR A 173 2.83 -4.26 11.83
CA TYR A 173 2.28 -3.72 10.58
C TYR A 173 1.16 -4.58 10.00
N ALA A 174 0.19 -3.92 9.38
CA ALA A 174 -0.78 -4.50 8.47
C ALA A 174 -0.85 -3.65 7.21
N CYS A 175 -0.74 -4.28 6.07
CA CYS A 175 -0.63 -3.62 4.78
C CYS A 175 -1.65 -4.14 3.80
N VAL A 176 -2.09 -3.25 2.93
CA VAL A 176 -2.80 -3.58 1.70
C VAL A 176 -2.07 -2.94 0.52
N GLY A 177 -1.96 -3.65 -0.57
CA GLY A 177 -1.25 -3.17 -1.75
C GLY A 177 -1.84 -3.71 -3.04
N MET A 178 -1.34 -3.16 -4.14
CA MET A 178 -1.65 -3.64 -5.49
C MET A 178 -0.37 -3.71 -6.31
N ALA A 179 -0.28 -4.72 -7.16
CA ALA A 179 0.67 -4.79 -8.26
C ALA A 179 -0.07 -4.56 -9.59
N ALA A 180 0.49 -3.72 -10.45
CA ALA A 180 -0.12 -3.33 -11.71
C ALA A 180 -0.38 -4.56 -12.61
N GLY A 181 -1.61 -4.68 -13.07
CA GLY A 181 -2.04 -5.77 -13.97
C GLY A 181 -2.14 -7.15 -13.30
N LEU A 182 -1.94 -7.26 -11.97
CA LEU A 182 -1.98 -8.54 -11.27
C LEU A 182 -3.15 -8.61 -10.29
N SER A 183 -3.04 -8.00 -9.10
CA SER A 183 -4.00 -8.20 -8.02
C SER A 183 -3.87 -7.16 -6.90
N VAL A 184 -4.87 -7.18 -6.01
CA VAL A 184 -4.77 -6.64 -4.65
C VAL A 184 -4.19 -7.72 -3.75
N PHE A 185 -3.30 -7.33 -2.86
CA PHE A 185 -2.71 -8.22 -1.84
C PHE A 185 -2.76 -7.58 -0.46
N GLY A 186 -2.71 -8.42 0.57
CA GLY A 186 -2.61 -7.96 1.96
C GLY A 186 -1.66 -8.84 2.74
N PHE A 187 -0.91 -8.24 3.66
CA PHE A 187 -0.03 -8.94 4.59
C PHE A 187 0.09 -8.20 5.91
N ARG A 188 0.57 -8.90 6.93
CA ARG A 188 0.80 -8.33 8.26
C ARG A 188 2.06 -8.88 8.88
N ASP A 189 2.49 -8.28 9.98
CA ASP A 189 3.63 -8.74 10.76
C ASP A 189 3.50 -10.22 11.19
N PRO A 190 4.61 -10.95 11.32
CA PRO A 190 4.59 -12.38 11.63
C PRO A 190 3.90 -12.72 12.96
N ASN A 191 3.87 -11.78 13.91
CA ASN A 191 3.26 -11.97 15.23
C ASN A 191 1.76 -11.60 15.22
N GLY A 192 1.25 -11.03 14.13
CA GLY A 192 -0.15 -10.64 13.98
C GLY A 192 -0.59 -9.53 14.93
N ILE A 193 0.33 -8.63 15.33
CA ILE A 193 0.07 -7.53 16.27
C ILE A 193 -0.96 -6.56 15.68
N ARG A 194 -0.85 -6.26 14.37
CA ARG A 194 -1.85 -5.46 13.67
C ARG A 194 -2.89 -6.35 13.02
N PRO A 195 -4.19 -6.06 13.22
CA PRO A 195 -5.25 -6.85 12.61
C PRO A 195 -5.33 -6.59 11.09
N LEU A 196 -5.58 -7.64 10.33
CA LEU A 196 -5.98 -7.61 8.94
C LEU A 196 -7.10 -8.63 8.75
N VAL A 197 -8.21 -8.22 8.13
CA VAL A 197 -9.40 -9.04 7.93
C VAL A 197 -9.65 -9.18 6.43
N LEU A 198 -9.89 -10.40 5.98
CA LEU A 198 -10.34 -10.70 4.62
C LEU A 198 -11.84 -10.98 4.65
N GLY A 199 -12.57 -10.36 3.73
CA GLY A 199 -13.99 -10.59 3.53
C GLY A 199 -14.31 -10.81 2.06
N GLN A 200 -15.37 -11.55 1.79
CA GLN A 200 -15.92 -11.75 0.45
C GLN A 200 -17.42 -11.50 0.48
N ARG A 201 -17.91 -10.78 -0.52
CA ARG A 201 -19.34 -10.58 -0.76
C ARG A 201 -19.70 -11.19 -2.12
N GLN A 202 -20.67 -12.08 -2.14
CA GLN A 202 -21.32 -12.50 -3.39
C GLN A 202 -22.50 -11.55 -3.64
N SER A 203 -22.58 -10.95 -4.85
CA SER A 203 -23.82 -10.30 -5.26
C SER A 203 -24.87 -11.42 -5.45
N LYS A 204 -26.05 -11.23 -4.87
CA LYS A 204 -27.21 -12.01 -5.28
C LYS A 204 -27.73 -11.30 -6.54
N ASP A 205 -27.47 -11.90 -7.68
CA ASP A 205 -28.15 -11.53 -8.92
C ASP A 205 -29.64 -11.87 -8.81
#